data_77abf2cd62ee5a65f1181f1f23b5d088
#
_entry.id   77abf2cd62ee5a65f1181f1f23b5d088
#
_cell.length_a   1.000
_cell.length_b   1.000
_cell.length_c   1.000
_cell.angle_alpha   90.00
_cell.angle_beta   90.00
_cell.angle_gamma   90.00
#
_symmetry.space_group_name_H-M   'P 1'
#
loop_
_entity.id
_entity.type
_entity.pdbx_description
1 polymer ?
#
loop_
_entity_poly.entity_id
_entity_poly.type
_entity_poly.pdbx_seq_one_letter_code
_entity_poly.pdbx_strand_id
1 'polypeptide(L)'
;MEALSLLELNALVRRSLEQCLPDEYWVQAELSDVRTNSTGHCYLEFIQKDPRSNGLVAKARGTIWSNVYRLLKPYFEEATGQAFVSGIKVLVQVTVSFHELYGYSLTVQDIDPTYTLGDMARRRREILKQLEEEGVLTLNKELEMPTLPQRIAVISSPTAAGYGDFCHQLKNNPRNFFFYTELFPALMQGDRVEESVLAALDLILNRQNDFDAVVIIRGGGATSDLSGFDTYLLAAACAQFPLPIITGIGHERDDTVLDSVAHTRVKTPTAAAEYLINCMDLAADELEVLITQLHDSVISRLTEEHRRLALYR
;
A
#
# COMPACT_ATOMS: atom_id res chain seq x y z
N MET A 1 38.81 -42.92 26.69
CA MET A 1 37.61 -42.07 26.55
C MET A 1 36.45 -42.99 26.34
N GLU A 2 35.43 -42.97 27.20
CA GLU A 2 34.19 -43.69 26.95
C GLU A 2 33.45 -43.06 25.78
N ALA A 3 32.96 -43.86 24.84
CA ALA A 3 32.21 -43.41 23.71
C ALA A 3 30.78 -43.11 24.16
N LEU A 4 30.33 -41.88 23.89
CA LEU A 4 28.95 -41.48 24.13
C LEU A 4 28.06 -41.88 22.96
N SER A 5 26.83 -42.28 23.23
CA SER A 5 25.79 -42.36 22.21
C SER A 5 25.34 -40.96 21.75
N LEU A 6 24.75 -40.86 20.58
CA LEU A 6 24.24 -39.59 20.06
C LEU A 6 23.16 -38.97 21.00
N LEU A 7 22.32 -39.80 21.62
CA LEU A 7 21.34 -39.36 22.58
C LEU A 7 21.99 -38.76 23.84
N GLU A 8 23.04 -39.39 24.38
CA GLU A 8 23.77 -38.88 25.54
C GLU A 8 24.47 -37.55 25.22
N LEU A 9 25.08 -37.43 24.03
CA LEU A 9 25.69 -36.18 23.58
C LEU A 9 24.63 -35.07 23.45
N ASN A 10 23.49 -35.34 22.80
CA ASN A 10 22.41 -34.38 22.62
C ASN A 10 21.77 -33.96 23.99
N ALA A 11 21.68 -34.88 24.94
CA ALA A 11 21.23 -34.59 26.30
C ALA A 11 22.22 -33.68 27.07
N LEU A 12 23.51 -33.83 26.84
CA LEU A 12 24.54 -32.92 27.38
C LEU A 12 24.41 -31.50 26.76
N VAL A 13 24.26 -31.42 25.44
CA VAL A 13 24.03 -30.13 24.75
C VAL A 13 22.78 -29.45 25.30
N ARG A 14 21.67 -30.16 25.45
CA ARG A 14 20.43 -29.64 26.03
C ARG A 14 20.66 -29.06 27.42
N ARG A 15 21.25 -29.83 28.34
CA ARG A 15 21.57 -29.39 29.71
C ARG A 15 22.46 -28.15 29.73
N SER A 16 23.48 -28.14 28.86
CA SER A 16 24.39 -27.00 28.76
C SER A 16 23.68 -25.75 28.28
N LEU A 17 22.77 -25.84 27.30
CA LEU A 17 21.98 -24.71 26.83
C LEU A 17 21.00 -24.23 27.90
N GLU A 18 20.29 -25.14 28.60
CA GLU A 18 19.36 -24.81 29.69
C GLU A 18 20.07 -24.12 30.87
N GLN A 19 21.33 -24.47 31.13
CA GLN A 19 22.14 -23.86 32.18
C GLN A 19 22.77 -22.51 31.79
N CYS A 20 23.22 -22.39 30.53
CA CYS A 20 23.89 -21.18 30.03
C CYS A 20 22.93 -20.11 29.52
N LEU A 21 21.75 -20.51 29.07
CA LEU A 21 20.73 -19.64 28.48
C LEU A 21 19.34 -19.86 29.12
N PRO A 22 19.23 -19.69 30.46
CA PRO A 22 17.99 -19.95 31.20
C PRO A 22 16.94 -18.85 31.02
N ASP A 23 17.35 -17.66 30.56
CA ASP A 23 16.53 -16.47 30.50
C ASP A 23 15.75 -16.37 29.20
N GLU A 24 14.83 -15.41 29.15
CA GLU A 24 14.17 -14.94 27.94
C GLU A 24 15.00 -13.84 27.29
N TYR A 25 15.10 -13.88 25.98
CA TYR A 25 15.92 -12.95 25.21
C TYR A 25 15.11 -12.24 24.17
N TRP A 26 15.27 -10.93 24.03
CA TRP A 26 14.74 -10.17 22.91
C TRP A 26 15.65 -10.33 21.69
N VAL A 27 15.09 -10.87 20.61
CA VAL A 27 15.83 -11.18 19.37
C VAL A 27 15.22 -10.40 18.20
N GLN A 28 16.08 -9.67 17.48
CA GLN A 28 15.74 -9.03 16.22
C GLN A 28 16.00 -10.00 15.07
N ALA A 29 14.99 -10.25 14.25
CA ALA A 29 15.15 -11.14 13.10
C ALA A 29 14.13 -10.76 11.99
N GLU A 30 14.39 -11.24 10.78
CA GLU A 30 13.42 -11.25 9.68
C GLU A 30 12.76 -12.63 9.63
N LEU A 31 11.44 -12.66 9.42
CA LEU A 31 10.72 -13.91 9.21
C LEU A 31 10.86 -14.33 7.74
N SER A 32 11.53 -15.44 7.46
CA SER A 32 11.64 -15.99 6.09
C SER A 32 10.51 -16.96 5.76
N ASP A 33 9.93 -17.58 6.79
CA ASP A 33 8.81 -18.51 6.63
C ASP A 33 7.89 -18.44 7.86
N VAL A 34 6.58 -18.51 7.61
CA VAL A 34 5.54 -18.50 8.63
C VAL A 34 4.48 -19.52 8.26
N ARG A 35 4.36 -20.60 9.04
CA ARG A 35 3.42 -21.70 8.78
C ARG A 35 2.61 -22.05 10.02
N THR A 36 1.32 -22.09 9.88
CA THR A 36 0.42 -22.57 10.95
C THR A 36 -0.04 -23.99 10.65
N ASN A 37 0.07 -24.89 11.63
CA ASN A 37 -0.40 -26.26 11.49
C ASN A 37 -1.87 -26.40 11.89
N SER A 38 -2.44 -27.59 11.68
CA SER A 38 -3.85 -27.91 12.01
C SER A 38 -4.17 -27.83 13.51
N THR A 39 -3.15 -27.90 14.38
CA THR A 39 -3.32 -27.78 15.85
C THR A 39 -3.17 -26.35 16.35
N GLY A 40 -2.96 -25.39 15.44
CA GLY A 40 -2.88 -23.96 15.76
C GLY A 40 -1.49 -23.47 16.21
N HIS A 41 -0.46 -24.32 16.18
CA HIS A 41 0.92 -23.89 16.41
C HIS A 41 1.46 -23.17 15.17
N CYS A 42 2.23 -22.12 15.38
CA CYS A 42 2.92 -21.42 14.30
C CYS A 42 4.41 -21.78 14.32
N TYR A 43 4.91 -22.24 13.18
CA TYR A 43 6.30 -22.52 12.95
C TYR A 43 6.91 -21.40 12.13
N LEU A 44 8.05 -20.92 12.58
CA LEU A 44 8.76 -19.78 12.03
C LEU A 44 10.16 -20.16 11.59
N GLU A 45 10.65 -19.44 10.61
CA GLU A 45 12.06 -19.43 10.30
C GLU A 45 12.58 -18.00 10.42
N PHE A 46 13.48 -17.79 11.39
CA PHE A 46 14.17 -16.52 11.62
C PHE A 46 15.44 -16.48 10.79
N ILE A 47 15.68 -15.36 10.11
CA ILE A 47 16.91 -15.08 9.39
C ILE A 47 17.45 -13.71 9.78
N GLN A 48 18.77 -13.58 9.63
CA GLN A 48 19.45 -12.30 9.66
C GLN A 48 20.31 -12.18 8.41
N LYS A 49 20.22 -11.05 7.72
CA LYS A 49 21.03 -10.72 6.55
C LYS A 49 22.10 -9.71 6.91
N ASP A 50 23.25 -9.80 6.26
CA ASP A 50 24.29 -8.79 6.35
C ASP A 50 23.80 -7.50 5.66
N PRO A 51 23.83 -6.32 6.32
CA PRO A 51 23.40 -5.05 5.73
C PRO A 51 24.15 -4.65 4.46
N ARG A 52 25.40 -5.15 4.27
CA ARG A 52 26.25 -4.78 3.13
C ARG A 52 26.14 -5.72 1.94
N SER A 53 26.08 -7.01 2.21
CA SER A 53 26.10 -8.05 1.16
C SER A 53 24.72 -8.66 0.88
N ASN A 54 23.73 -8.33 1.72
CA ASN A 54 22.41 -8.98 1.73
C ASN A 54 22.48 -10.53 1.88
N GLY A 55 23.66 -11.05 2.21
CA GLY A 55 23.90 -12.47 2.43
C GLY A 55 23.33 -12.93 3.78
N LEU A 56 22.90 -14.19 3.83
CA LEU A 56 22.39 -14.80 5.06
C LEU A 56 23.56 -15.03 6.04
N VAL A 57 23.46 -14.43 7.26
CA VAL A 57 24.50 -14.56 8.30
C VAL A 57 24.04 -15.37 9.51
N ALA A 58 22.74 -15.46 9.77
CA ALA A 58 22.20 -16.31 10.82
C ALA A 58 20.82 -16.85 10.44
N LYS A 59 20.50 -18.04 10.94
CA LYS A 59 19.24 -18.72 10.72
C LYS A 59 18.86 -19.54 11.95
N ALA A 60 17.61 -19.46 12.38
CA ALA A 60 17.07 -20.28 13.47
C ALA A 60 15.62 -20.68 13.18
N ARG A 61 15.22 -21.84 13.67
CA ARG A 61 13.80 -22.24 13.69
C ARG A 61 13.12 -21.65 14.90
N GLY A 62 11.87 -21.22 14.73
CA GLY A 62 11.04 -20.72 15.81
C GLY A 62 9.71 -21.45 15.90
N THR A 63 9.14 -21.47 17.09
CA THR A 63 7.80 -22.00 17.35
C THR A 63 7.04 -21.03 18.22
N ILE A 64 5.79 -20.71 17.84
CA ILE A 64 4.82 -20.06 18.72
C ILE A 64 3.75 -21.09 19.05
N TRP A 65 3.61 -21.43 20.31
CA TRP A 65 2.59 -22.37 20.73
C TRP A 65 1.19 -21.78 20.54
N SER A 66 0.20 -22.63 20.27
CA SER A 66 -1.17 -22.21 19.89
C SER A 66 -1.85 -21.28 20.90
N ASN A 67 -1.58 -21.44 22.18
CA ASN A 67 -2.10 -20.58 23.24
C ASN A 67 -1.53 -19.15 23.15
N VAL A 68 -0.24 -19.01 22.85
CA VAL A 68 0.44 -17.72 22.66
C VAL A 68 0.07 -17.15 21.30
N TYR A 69 0.15 -17.95 20.21
CA TYR A 69 -0.12 -17.49 18.86
C TYR A 69 -1.52 -16.89 18.66
N ARG A 70 -2.53 -17.48 19.32
CA ARG A 70 -3.91 -16.99 19.27
C ARG A 70 -4.09 -15.59 19.86
N LEU A 71 -3.20 -15.17 20.76
CA LEU A 71 -3.20 -13.82 21.34
C LEU A 71 -2.22 -12.90 20.60
N LEU A 72 -1.02 -13.40 20.31
CA LEU A 72 0.07 -12.64 19.73
C LEU A 72 -0.24 -12.16 18.29
N LYS A 73 -0.80 -13.04 17.45
CA LYS A 73 -1.11 -12.69 16.06
C LYS A 73 -2.11 -11.54 15.95
N PRO A 74 -3.31 -11.58 16.56
CA PRO A 74 -4.27 -10.47 16.51
C PRO A 74 -3.68 -9.18 17.11
N TYR A 75 -2.96 -9.28 18.24
CA TYR A 75 -2.31 -8.14 18.88
C TYR A 75 -1.30 -7.46 17.95
N PHE A 76 -0.45 -8.25 17.30
CA PHE A 76 0.54 -7.73 16.33
C PHE A 76 -0.15 -7.09 15.11
N GLU A 77 -1.13 -7.77 14.51
CA GLU A 77 -1.83 -7.31 13.33
C GLU A 77 -2.67 -6.04 13.60
N GLU A 78 -3.28 -5.93 14.78
CA GLU A 78 -4.01 -4.73 15.20
C GLU A 78 -3.06 -3.55 15.47
N ALA A 79 -1.94 -3.81 16.15
CA ALA A 79 -0.97 -2.77 16.49
C ALA A 79 -0.19 -2.24 15.28
N THR A 80 0.17 -3.13 14.33
CA THR A 80 1.01 -2.77 13.16
C THR A 80 0.20 -2.45 11.90
N GLY A 81 -1.07 -2.86 11.83
CA GLY A 81 -1.86 -2.84 10.60
C GLY A 81 -1.34 -3.81 9.53
N GLN A 82 -0.40 -4.70 9.86
CA GLN A 82 0.25 -5.61 8.92
C GLN A 82 -0.02 -7.06 9.29
N ALA A 83 -0.26 -7.91 8.28
CA ALA A 83 -0.40 -9.34 8.49
C ALA A 83 0.91 -9.96 9.03
N PHE A 84 0.78 -10.97 9.92
CA PHE A 84 1.91 -11.71 10.45
C PHE A 84 2.38 -12.77 9.46
N VAL A 85 3.22 -12.36 8.51
CA VAL A 85 3.70 -13.17 7.37
C VAL A 85 5.21 -13.12 7.20
N SER A 86 5.73 -13.87 6.23
CA SER A 86 7.16 -13.80 5.84
C SER A 86 7.54 -12.41 5.31
N GLY A 87 8.83 -12.06 5.41
CA GLY A 87 9.40 -10.79 4.92
C GLY A 87 9.40 -9.65 5.93
N ILE A 88 8.70 -9.78 7.07
CA ILE A 88 8.69 -8.75 8.11
C ILE A 88 9.85 -8.89 9.08
N LYS A 89 10.38 -7.75 9.55
CA LYS A 89 11.32 -7.72 10.66
C LYS A 89 10.57 -7.56 11.97
N VAL A 90 10.93 -8.41 12.91
CA VAL A 90 10.29 -8.50 14.22
C VAL A 90 11.32 -8.41 15.34
N LEU A 91 10.89 -7.89 16.48
CA LEU A 91 11.56 -8.02 17.76
C LEU A 91 10.71 -8.95 18.62
N VAL A 92 11.21 -10.13 18.90
CA VAL A 92 10.49 -11.19 19.61
C VAL A 92 11.22 -11.57 20.90
N GLN A 93 10.46 -11.82 21.95
CA GLN A 93 10.97 -12.42 23.16
C GLN A 93 10.93 -13.94 23.02
N VAL A 94 12.08 -14.58 23.18
CA VAL A 94 12.23 -16.01 22.94
C VAL A 94 12.95 -16.71 24.10
N THR A 95 12.59 -17.96 24.31
CA THR A 95 13.40 -18.90 25.09
C THR A 95 14.14 -19.82 24.16
N VAL A 96 15.38 -20.15 24.52
CA VAL A 96 16.22 -21.08 23.77
C VAL A 96 15.86 -22.51 24.18
N SER A 97 15.56 -23.37 23.22
CA SER A 97 15.26 -24.78 23.45
C SER A 97 16.06 -25.69 22.54
N PHE A 98 16.35 -26.89 23.03
CA PHE A 98 17.00 -27.94 22.27
C PHE A 98 16.24 -29.25 22.47
N HIS A 99 15.92 -29.89 21.36
CA HIS A 99 15.29 -31.20 21.36
C HIS A 99 16.24 -32.22 20.72
N GLU A 100 16.36 -33.38 21.32
CA GLU A 100 17.33 -34.43 20.91
C GLU A 100 17.15 -34.87 19.44
N LEU A 101 15.93 -34.81 18.89
CA LEU A 101 15.61 -35.16 17.51
C LEU A 101 15.61 -33.95 16.55
N TYR A 102 15.17 -32.80 17.03
CA TYR A 102 14.91 -31.63 16.17
C TYR A 102 15.99 -30.56 16.27
N GLY A 103 16.87 -30.67 17.24
CA GLY A 103 17.99 -29.74 17.46
C GLY A 103 17.56 -28.43 18.12
N TYR A 104 18.32 -27.38 17.85
CA TYR A 104 18.13 -26.02 18.35
C TYR A 104 16.91 -25.35 17.76
N SER A 105 16.12 -24.71 18.60
CA SER A 105 14.98 -23.88 18.21
C SER A 105 14.71 -22.79 19.24
N LEU A 106 13.97 -21.75 18.81
CA LEU A 106 13.51 -20.64 19.64
C LEU A 106 12.00 -20.80 19.90
N THR A 107 11.58 -20.67 21.13
CA THR A 107 10.17 -20.62 21.47
C THR A 107 9.78 -19.17 21.76
N VAL A 108 8.89 -18.60 20.95
CA VAL A 108 8.44 -17.23 21.08
C VAL A 108 7.42 -17.11 22.20
N GLN A 109 7.63 -16.16 23.09
CA GLN A 109 6.78 -15.84 24.24
C GLN A 109 6.02 -14.52 24.01
N ASP A 110 6.68 -13.52 23.38
CA ASP A 110 6.09 -12.20 23.17
C ASP A 110 6.69 -11.54 21.90
N ILE A 111 6.08 -10.44 21.45
CA ILE A 111 6.50 -9.64 20.30
C ILE A 111 6.33 -8.16 20.59
N ASP A 112 7.30 -7.35 20.17
CA ASP A 112 7.18 -5.89 20.20
C ASP A 112 6.81 -5.33 18.80
N PRO A 113 5.56 -4.90 18.60
CA PRO A 113 5.11 -4.33 17.33
C PRO A 113 5.81 -3.01 16.99
N THR A 114 6.29 -2.25 17.99
CA THR A 114 6.88 -0.92 17.76
C THR A 114 8.17 -1.01 16.94
N TYR A 115 8.91 -2.09 17.08
CA TYR A 115 10.11 -2.37 16.30
C TYR A 115 9.78 -2.52 14.80
N THR A 116 8.74 -3.28 14.47
CA THR A 116 8.28 -3.48 13.09
C THR A 116 7.81 -2.18 12.46
N LEU A 117 7.01 -1.40 13.19
CA LEU A 117 6.56 -0.06 12.76
C LEU A 117 7.75 0.88 12.51
N GLY A 118 8.76 0.85 13.38
CA GLY A 118 9.98 1.64 13.22
C GLY A 118 10.78 1.26 11.96
N ASP A 119 10.91 -0.03 11.64
CA ASP A 119 11.57 -0.51 10.42
C ASP A 119 10.80 -0.11 9.17
N MET A 120 9.47 -0.23 9.16
CA MET A 120 8.62 0.22 8.07
C MET A 120 8.76 1.72 7.80
N ALA A 121 8.67 2.54 8.84
CA ALA A 121 8.83 3.99 8.72
C ALA A 121 10.23 4.39 8.23
N ARG A 122 11.27 3.64 8.61
CA ARG A 122 12.62 3.84 8.11
C ARG A 122 12.71 3.50 6.62
N ARG A 123 12.20 2.34 6.18
CA ARG A 123 12.19 1.92 4.77
C ARG A 123 11.46 2.92 3.89
N ARG A 124 10.28 3.40 4.31
CA ARG A 124 9.53 4.45 3.59
C ARG A 124 10.37 5.71 3.40
N ARG A 125 11.04 6.17 4.46
CA ARG A 125 11.90 7.36 4.37
C ARG A 125 13.10 7.17 3.44
N GLU A 126 13.72 5.98 3.46
CA GLU A 126 14.83 5.65 2.56
C GLU A 126 14.37 5.65 1.09
N ILE A 127 13.20 5.08 0.77
CA ILE A 127 12.62 5.09 -0.57
C ILE A 127 12.29 6.51 -1.03
N LEU A 128 11.61 7.30 -0.19
CA LEU A 128 11.26 8.68 -0.53
C LEU A 128 12.50 9.54 -0.76
N LYS A 129 13.53 9.38 0.08
CA LYS A 129 14.81 10.07 -0.09
C LYS A 129 15.49 9.69 -1.39
N GLN A 130 15.48 8.41 -1.77
CA GLN A 130 16.04 7.95 -3.03
C GLN A 130 15.31 8.57 -4.24
N LEU A 131 13.96 8.57 -4.22
CA LEU A 131 13.15 9.19 -5.28
C LEU A 131 13.37 10.70 -5.38
N GLU A 132 13.63 11.38 -4.25
CA GLU A 132 13.97 12.79 -4.20
C GLU A 132 15.37 13.06 -4.80
N GLU A 133 16.38 12.26 -4.43
CA GLU A 133 17.74 12.34 -4.97
C GLU A 133 17.77 12.08 -6.49
N GLU A 134 16.90 11.24 -7.00
CA GLU A 134 16.72 10.96 -8.43
C GLU A 134 15.88 12.03 -9.15
N GLY A 135 15.24 12.93 -8.40
CA GLY A 135 14.44 14.03 -8.95
C GLY A 135 13.10 13.59 -9.56
N VAL A 136 12.60 12.38 -9.18
CA VAL A 136 11.34 11.83 -9.73
C VAL A 136 10.15 11.95 -8.79
N LEU A 137 10.37 12.29 -7.51
CA LEU A 137 9.36 12.28 -6.46
C LEU A 137 8.09 13.10 -6.79
N THR A 138 8.23 14.20 -7.52
CA THR A 138 7.15 15.16 -7.80
C THR A 138 6.64 15.13 -9.23
N LEU A 139 7.23 14.34 -10.13
CA LEU A 139 6.91 14.39 -11.56
C LEU A 139 5.43 14.16 -11.86
N ASN A 140 4.80 13.18 -11.22
CA ASN A 140 3.37 12.95 -11.44
C ASN A 140 2.49 14.05 -10.83
N LYS A 141 2.92 14.69 -9.72
CA LYS A 141 2.23 15.83 -9.11
C LYS A 141 2.27 17.09 -9.96
N GLU A 142 3.28 17.23 -10.80
CA GLU A 142 3.48 18.38 -11.68
C GLU A 142 2.66 18.28 -12.98
N LEU A 143 2.07 17.11 -13.25
CA LEU A 143 1.14 16.95 -14.37
C LEU A 143 -0.11 17.79 -14.13
N GLU A 144 -0.65 18.35 -15.20
CA GLU A 144 -1.95 19.03 -15.14
C GLU A 144 -3.09 17.98 -15.20
N MET A 145 -4.02 18.07 -14.26
CA MET A 145 -5.26 17.28 -14.35
C MET A 145 -6.08 17.80 -15.54
N PRO A 146 -6.52 16.96 -16.47
CA PRO A 146 -7.42 17.38 -17.53
C PRO A 146 -8.65 18.08 -16.98
N THR A 147 -9.06 19.17 -17.64
CA THR A 147 -10.25 19.96 -17.23
C THR A 147 -11.53 19.11 -17.22
N LEU A 148 -11.61 18.12 -18.11
CA LEU A 148 -12.74 17.19 -18.25
C LEU A 148 -12.24 15.74 -18.19
N PRO A 149 -11.93 15.21 -16.99
CA PRO A 149 -11.39 13.84 -16.84
C PRO A 149 -12.54 12.83 -16.95
N GLN A 150 -12.87 12.39 -18.14
CA GLN A 150 -13.99 11.49 -18.40
C GLN A 150 -13.55 10.04 -18.61
N ARG A 151 -12.37 9.81 -19.22
CA ARG A 151 -11.87 8.47 -19.55
C ARG A 151 -10.89 8.01 -18.49
N ILE A 152 -11.33 7.13 -17.63
CA ILE A 152 -10.62 6.77 -16.41
C ILE A 152 -10.17 5.31 -16.47
N ALA A 153 -8.86 5.07 -16.42
CA ALA A 153 -8.30 3.76 -16.17
C ALA A 153 -8.33 3.47 -14.66
N VAL A 154 -8.96 2.37 -14.25
CA VAL A 154 -9.09 2.02 -12.83
C VAL A 154 -8.28 0.75 -12.55
N ILE A 155 -7.29 0.84 -11.66
CA ILE A 155 -6.54 -0.31 -11.17
C ILE A 155 -7.14 -0.72 -9.82
N SER A 156 -7.74 -1.91 -9.78
CA SER A 156 -8.38 -2.44 -8.58
C SER A 156 -8.60 -3.95 -8.68
N SER A 157 -9.02 -4.57 -7.58
CA SER A 157 -9.53 -5.95 -7.63
C SER A 157 -10.96 -5.96 -8.17
N PRO A 158 -11.31 -6.85 -9.11
CA PRO A 158 -12.65 -6.96 -9.68
C PRO A 158 -13.75 -7.23 -8.64
N THR A 159 -13.38 -7.88 -7.53
CA THR A 159 -14.30 -8.26 -6.45
C THR A 159 -14.29 -7.28 -5.28
N ALA A 160 -13.50 -6.19 -5.36
CA ALA A 160 -13.42 -5.21 -4.28
C ALA A 160 -14.71 -4.39 -4.17
N ALA A 161 -15.29 -4.35 -2.98
CA ALA A 161 -16.45 -3.50 -2.68
C ALA A 161 -16.19 -2.03 -3.05
N GLY A 162 -14.99 -1.52 -2.73
CA GLY A 162 -14.60 -0.15 -3.06
C GLY A 162 -14.61 0.19 -4.55
N TYR A 163 -14.34 -0.77 -5.44
CA TYR A 163 -14.51 -0.55 -6.88
C TYR A 163 -15.99 -0.39 -7.25
N GLY A 164 -16.86 -1.22 -6.66
CA GLY A 164 -18.31 -1.08 -6.82
C GLY A 164 -18.83 0.28 -6.33
N ASP A 165 -18.37 0.71 -5.15
CA ASP A 165 -18.74 2.00 -4.55
C ASP A 165 -18.26 3.18 -5.40
N PHE A 166 -17.03 3.11 -5.92
CA PHE A 166 -16.47 4.10 -6.86
C PHE A 166 -17.33 4.24 -8.12
N CYS A 167 -17.64 3.13 -8.80
CA CYS A 167 -18.47 3.14 -10.00
C CYS A 167 -19.90 3.64 -9.71
N HIS A 168 -20.46 3.24 -8.57
CA HIS A 168 -21.79 3.68 -8.14
C HIS A 168 -21.83 5.20 -7.93
N GLN A 169 -20.81 5.75 -7.26
CA GLN A 169 -20.71 7.21 -7.01
C GLN A 169 -20.59 7.98 -8.31
N LEU A 170 -19.74 7.55 -9.25
CA LEU A 170 -19.60 8.18 -10.56
C LEU A 170 -20.91 8.15 -11.37
N LYS A 171 -21.63 7.03 -11.32
CA LYS A 171 -22.89 6.86 -12.07
C LYS A 171 -24.04 7.71 -11.52
N ASN A 172 -24.09 7.91 -10.19
CA ASN A 172 -25.18 8.60 -9.52
C ASN A 172 -24.79 10.04 -9.11
N ASN A 173 -23.94 10.72 -9.89
CA ASN A 173 -23.57 12.10 -9.61
C ASN A 173 -24.74 13.07 -9.86
N PRO A 174 -24.86 14.16 -9.08
CA PRO A 174 -26.03 15.07 -9.14
C PRO A 174 -26.24 15.77 -10.48
N ARG A 175 -25.16 16.07 -11.22
CA ARG A 175 -25.23 16.76 -12.51
C ARG A 175 -25.31 15.82 -13.72
N ASN A 176 -25.38 14.49 -13.50
CA ASN A 176 -25.41 13.45 -14.54
C ASN A 176 -24.21 13.51 -15.51
N PHE A 177 -23.02 13.81 -15.02
CA PHE A 177 -21.81 13.70 -15.84
C PHE A 177 -21.54 12.25 -16.20
N PHE A 178 -21.07 12.05 -17.43
CA PHE A 178 -20.71 10.73 -17.91
C PHE A 178 -19.22 10.47 -17.73
N PHE A 179 -18.88 9.30 -17.14
CA PHE A 179 -17.54 8.80 -17.01
C PHE A 179 -17.41 7.45 -17.70
N TYR A 180 -16.34 7.27 -18.45
CA TYR A 180 -15.98 6.02 -19.10
C TYR A 180 -14.86 5.38 -18.27
N THR A 181 -15.21 4.36 -17.49
CA THR A 181 -14.26 3.66 -16.64
C THR A 181 -13.88 2.32 -17.24
N GLU A 182 -12.60 2.00 -17.34
CA GLU A 182 -12.08 0.70 -17.72
C GLU A 182 -11.29 0.10 -16.57
N LEU A 183 -11.63 -1.13 -16.16
CA LEU A 183 -10.96 -1.83 -15.08
C LEU A 183 -9.74 -2.59 -15.59
N PHE A 184 -8.59 -2.31 -14.99
CA PHE A 184 -7.35 -3.08 -15.13
C PHE A 184 -7.19 -3.91 -13.86
N PRO A 185 -7.48 -5.21 -13.91
CA PRO A 185 -7.51 -6.06 -12.72
C PRO A 185 -6.12 -6.19 -12.10
N ALA A 186 -6.01 -5.91 -10.79
CA ALA A 186 -4.78 -6.10 -10.04
C ALA A 186 -5.05 -6.70 -8.66
N LEU A 187 -4.03 -7.39 -8.14
CA LEU A 187 -4.02 -7.83 -6.75
C LEU A 187 -3.73 -6.63 -5.87
N MET A 188 -4.61 -6.37 -4.89
CA MET A 188 -4.51 -5.21 -4.01
C MET A 188 -4.08 -5.60 -2.59
N GLN A 189 -3.61 -6.84 -2.38
CA GLN A 189 -3.18 -7.38 -1.10
C GLN A 189 -2.12 -8.48 -1.31
N GLY A 190 -1.19 -8.61 -0.32
CA GLY A 190 -0.14 -9.63 -0.30
C GLY A 190 1.07 -9.29 -1.16
N ASP A 191 2.02 -10.22 -1.23
CA ASP A 191 3.38 -10.00 -1.76
C ASP A 191 3.45 -9.67 -3.26
N ARG A 192 2.38 -9.95 -4.03
CA ARG A 192 2.35 -9.73 -5.48
C ARG A 192 1.62 -8.45 -5.90
N VAL A 193 1.36 -7.53 -4.97
CA VAL A 193 0.73 -6.24 -5.29
C VAL A 193 1.58 -5.45 -6.28
N GLU A 194 2.88 -5.29 -5.99
CA GLU A 194 3.82 -4.56 -6.84
C GLU A 194 3.79 -5.09 -8.29
N GLU A 195 4.05 -6.38 -8.47
CA GLU A 195 4.07 -7.02 -9.80
C GLU A 195 2.74 -6.83 -10.55
N SER A 196 1.62 -7.02 -9.84
CA SER A 196 0.29 -6.95 -10.43
C SER A 196 -0.11 -5.53 -10.84
N VAL A 197 0.22 -4.52 -10.03
CA VAL A 197 -0.07 -3.11 -10.33
C VAL A 197 0.85 -2.60 -11.42
N LEU A 198 2.15 -2.97 -11.43
CA LEU A 198 3.07 -2.64 -12.52
C LEU A 198 2.60 -3.21 -13.86
N ALA A 199 2.14 -4.46 -13.90
CA ALA A 199 1.58 -5.05 -15.11
C ALA A 199 0.33 -4.31 -15.61
N ALA A 200 -0.54 -3.84 -14.70
CA ALA A 200 -1.70 -3.02 -15.06
C ALA A 200 -1.27 -1.64 -15.61
N LEU A 201 -0.28 -1.00 -15.00
CA LEU A 201 0.29 0.27 -15.48
C LEU A 201 0.90 0.12 -16.88
N ASP A 202 1.62 -0.97 -17.16
CA ASP A 202 2.17 -1.25 -18.49
C ASP A 202 1.09 -1.39 -19.57
N LEU A 203 -0.03 -2.04 -19.24
CA LEU A 203 -1.18 -2.15 -20.15
C LEU A 203 -1.80 -0.78 -20.44
N ILE A 204 -1.93 0.07 -19.42
CA ILE A 204 -2.46 1.44 -19.56
C ILE A 204 -1.47 2.31 -20.37
N LEU A 205 -0.17 2.19 -20.10
CA LEU A 205 0.87 2.94 -20.81
C LEU A 205 0.81 2.70 -22.33
N ASN A 206 0.61 1.46 -22.76
CA ASN A 206 0.46 1.11 -24.16
C ASN A 206 -0.78 1.74 -24.83
N ARG A 207 -1.73 2.24 -24.03
CA ARG A 207 -2.98 2.87 -24.44
C ARG A 207 -3.19 4.23 -23.79
N GLN A 208 -2.10 4.93 -23.43
CA GLN A 208 -2.16 6.18 -22.67
C GLN A 208 -3.07 7.26 -23.29
N ASN A 209 -3.22 7.28 -24.61
CA ASN A 209 -4.05 8.25 -25.32
C ASN A 209 -5.58 7.97 -25.17
N ASP A 210 -5.95 6.80 -24.68
CA ASP A 210 -7.34 6.41 -24.45
C ASP A 210 -7.87 6.93 -23.11
N PHE A 211 -7.01 7.40 -22.20
CA PHE A 211 -7.35 7.75 -20.84
C PHE A 211 -6.93 9.18 -20.50
N ASP A 212 -7.65 9.78 -19.58
CA ASP A 212 -7.41 11.13 -19.06
C ASP A 212 -6.70 11.09 -17.70
N ALA A 213 -6.94 10.04 -16.91
CA ALA A 213 -6.32 9.80 -15.62
C ALA A 213 -6.34 8.32 -15.23
N VAL A 214 -5.49 7.94 -14.29
CA VAL A 214 -5.46 6.62 -13.67
C VAL A 214 -5.93 6.72 -12.23
N VAL A 215 -6.77 5.79 -11.80
CA VAL A 215 -7.25 5.70 -10.41
C VAL A 215 -6.82 4.35 -9.84
N ILE A 216 -6.02 4.38 -8.77
CA ILE A 216 -5.60 3.18 -8.04
C ILE A 216 -6.38 3.14 -6.74
N ILE A 217 -7.35 2.22 -6.65
CA ILE A 217 -8.24 2.13 -5.50
C ILE A 217 -8.26 0.72 -4.92
N ARG A 218 -8.41 0.68 -3.60
CA ARG A 218 -8.52 -0.54 -2.84
C ARG A 218 -9.86 -0.58 -2.11
N GLY A 219 -10.50 -1.75 -2.10
CA GLY A 219 -11.69 -1.99 -1.28
C GLY A 219 -11.33 -2.14 0.19
N GLY A 220 -12.22 -1.72 1.09
CA GLY A 220 -12.09 -1.95 2.52
C GLY A 220 -12.07 -3.45 2.83
N GLY A 221 -11.09 -3.88 3.58
CA GLY A 221 -10.96 -5.20 4.18
C GLY A 221 -10.33 -5.03 5.56
N ALA A 222 -10.47 -6.02 6.46
CA ALA A 222 -9.86 -5.98 7.78
C ALA A 222 -8.35 -5.70 7.68
N THR A 223 -7.83 -4.93 8.65
CA THR A 223 -6.41 -4.56 8.88
C THR A 223 -5.51 -4.87 7.69
N SER A 224 -5.41 -3.92 6.83
CA SER A 224 -4.94 -4.14 5.49
C SER A 224 -3.44 -3.98 5.40
N ASP A 225 -2.76 -5.04 5.06
CA ASP A 225 -1.35 -4.97 4.64
C ASP A 225 -1.21 -4.01 3.44
N LEU A 226 -0.59 -2.86 3.69
CA LEU A 226 -0.30 -1.83 2.69
C LEU A 226 1.16 -1.89 2.22
N SER A 227 1.95 -2.83 2.75
CA SER A 227 3.38 -2.95 2.46
C SER A 227 3.69 -3.13 0.97
N GLY A 228 2.78 -3.75 0.22
CA GLY A 228 2.90 -3.91 -1.23
C GLY A 228 2.87 -2.59 -2.01
N PHE A 229 2.39 -1.49 -1.40
CA PHE A 229 2.41 -0.13 -1.98
C PHE A 229 3.60 0.70 -1.50
N ASP A 230 4.43 0.17 -0.60
CA ASP A 230 5.61 0.81 -0.05
C ASP A 230 6.91 0.31 -0.71
N THR A 231 6.91 0.13 -2.01
CA THR A 231 8.05 -0.36 -2.77
C THR A 231 8.62 0.73 -3.68
N TYR A 232 9.93 0.70 -3.86
CA TYR A 232 10.63 1.68 -4.73
C TYR A 232 10.19 1.55 -6.19
N LEU A 233 10.10 0.32 -6.73
CA LEU A 233 9.79 0.11 -8.15
C LEU A 233 8.40 0.62 -8.51
N LEU A 234 7.39 0.31 -7.68
CA LEU A 234 6.04 0.79 -7.91
C LEU A 234 5.95 2.31 -7.78
N ALA A 235 6.58 2.89 -6.76
CA ALA A 235 6.59 4.33 -6.56
C ALA A 235 7.30 5.06 -7.71
N ALA A 236 8.46 4.57 -8.17
CA ALA A 236 9.19 5.15 -9.29
C ALA A 236 8.40 5.07 -10.61
N ALA A 237 7.71 3.95 -10.86
CA ALA A 237 6.85 3.79 -12.03
C ALA A 237 5.66 4.77 -12.00
N CYS A 238 5.01 4.92 -10.84
CA CYS A 238 3.88 5.86 -10.68
C CYS A 238 4.34 7.32 -10.74
N ALA A 239 5.48 7.66 -10.13
CA ALA A 239 6.03 9.01 -10.18
C ALA A 239 6.31 9.50 -11.59
N GLN A 240 6.78 8.61 -12.47
CA GLN A 240 7.13 8.89 -13.86
C GLN A 240 6.01 8.57 -14.86
N PHE A 241 4.84 8.18 -14.39
CA PHE A 241 3.73 7.83 -15.27
C PHE A 241 3.21 9.06 -16.01
N PRO A 242 2.91 8.97 -17.34
CA PRO A 242 2.55 10.13 -18.15
C PRO A 242 1.13 10.66 -17.93
N LEU A 243 0.27 9.92 -17.21
CA LEU A 243 -1.06 10.36 -16.83
C LEU A 243 -1.13 10.67 -15.33
N PRO A 244 -1.95 11.63 -14.90
CA PRO A 244 -2.19 11.88 -13.48
C PRO A 244 -2.73 10.64 -12.78
N ILE A 245 -2.11 10.27 -11.66
CA ILE A 245 -2.54 9.12 -10.84
C ILE A 245 -3.26 9.63 -9.59
N ILE A 246 -4.46 9.11 -9.37
CA ILE A 246 -5.25 9.34 -8.15
C ILE A 246 -5.20 8.06 -7.33
N THR A 247 -4.75 8.14 -6.07
CA THR A 247 -4.76 6.99 -5.15
C THR A 247 -5.90 7.12 -4.15
N GLY A 248 -6.60 6.00 -3.92
CA GLY A 248 -7.62 5.85 -2.88
C GLY A 248 -7.44 4.51 -2.16
N ILE A 249 -6.25 4.33 -1.54
CA ILE A 249 -5.77 3.03 -1.04
C ILE A 249 -5.93 2.92 0.47
N GLY A 250 -5.67 3.99 1.24
CA GLY A 250 -5.50 3.96 2.68
C GLY A 250 -6.45 4.85 3.46
N HIS A 251 -6.45 4.66 4.80
CA HIS A 251 -7.13 5.52 5.77
C HIS A 251 -6.21 6.65 6.28
N GLU A 252 -6.73 7.57 7.10
CA GLU A 252 -6.05 8.79 7.59
C GLU A 252 -4.68 8.59 8.25
N ARG A 253 -4.38 7.38 8.74
CA ARG A 253 -3.16 7.08 9.50
C ARG A 253 -2.11 6.30 8.73
N ASP A 254 -2.44 5.85 7.51
CA ASP A 254 -1.63 4.87 6.78
C ASP A 254 -1.22 5.40 5.41
N ASP A 255 -0.34 6.42 5.42
CA ASP A 255 0.26 6.96 4.20
C ASP A 255 1.23 5.94 3.59
N THR A 256 1.06 5.63 2.32
CA THR A 256 2.00 4.80 1.57
C THR A 256 3.02 5.65 0.80
N VAL A 257 4.13 5.02 0.38
CA VAL A 257 5.08 5.67 -0.53
C VAL A 257 4.39 6.02 -1.85
N LEU A 258 3.48 5.14 -2.33
CA LEU A 258 2.68 5.39 -3.52
C LEU A 258 1.82 6.65 -3.41
N ASP A 259 1.17 6.87 -2.27
CA ASP A 259 0.40 8.08 -1.99
C ASP A 259 1.27 9.35 -2.03
N SER A 260 2.54 9.19 -1.65
CA SER A 260 3.50 10.30 -1.62
C SER A 260 3.96 10.74 -3.01
N VAL A 261 3.89 9.89 -4.02
CA VAL A 261 4.31 10.19 -5.40
C VAL A 261 3.14 10.46 -6.35
N ALA A 262 1.94 10.01 -6.02
CA ALA A 262 0.75 10.18 -6.83
C ALA A 262 0.39 11.67 -7.02
N HIS A 263 -0.25 12.00 -8.14
CA HIS A 263 -0.76 13.33 -8.44
C HIS A 263 -1.72 13.81 -7.34
N THR A 264 -2.71 12.98 -7.03
CA THR A 264 -3.71 13.27 -6.00
C THR A 264 -3.92 12.07 -5.12
N ARG A 265 -3.80 12.29 -3.81
CA ARG A 265 -4.14 11.31 -2.79
C ARG A 265 -5.53 11.59 -2.22
N VAL A 266 -6.36 10.57 -2.12
CA VAL A 266 -7.63 10.61 -1.40
C VAL A 266 -7.75 9.41 -0.46
N LYS A 267 -8.67 9.51 0.51
CA LYS A 267 -8.75 8.53 1.61
C LYS A 267 -9.47 7.24 1.23
N THR A 268 -10.40 7.31 0.29
CA THR A 268 -11.31 6.20 -0.04
C THR A 268 -11.61 6.13 -1.53
N PRO A 269 -12.05 4.99 -2.05
CA PRO A 269 -12.56 4.90 -3.42
C PRO A 269 -13.70 5.88 -3.74
N THR A 270 -14.60 6.11 -2.79
CA THR A 270 -15.69 7.09 -2.96
C THR A 270 -15.16 8.51 -3.03
N ALA A 271 -14.15 8.86 -2.24
CA ALA A 271 -13.49 10.16 -2.33
C ALA A 271 -12.74 10.36 -3.67
N ALA A 272 -12.23 9.28 -4.29
CA ALA A 272 -11.65 9.36 -5.64
C ALA A 272 -12.71 9.68 -6.70
N ALA A 273 -13.90 9.07 -6.60
CA ALA A 273 -15.02 9.40 -7.45
C ALA A 273 -15.49 10.85 -7.26
N GLU A 274 -15.60 11.31 -6.01
CA GLU A 274 -15.98 12.67 -5.66
C GLU A 274 -14.98 13.70 -6.20
N TYR A 275 -13.68 13.41 -6.11
CA TYR A 275 -12.64 14.27 -6.69
C TYR A 275 -12.83 14.44 -8.21
N LEU A 276 -13.09 13.37 -8.96
CA LEU A 276 -13.34 13.43 -10.39
C LEU A 276 -14.63 14.20 -10.72
N ILE A 277 -15.69 13.99 -9.95
CA ILE A 277 -16.96 14.74 -10.09
C ILE A 277 -16.71 16.24 -9.86
N ASN A 278 -15.94 16.60 -8.82
CA ASN A 278 -15.62 17.99 -8.53
C ASN A 278 -14.79 18.66 -9.64
N CYS A 279 -13.89 17.94 -10.32
CA CYS A 279 -13.20 18.47 -11.50
C CYS A 279 -14.20 18.85 -12.61
N MET A 280 -15.19 17.99 -12.88
CA MET A 280 -16.24 18.25 -13.85
C MET A 280 -17.18 19.40 -13.41
N ASP A 281 -17.50 19.49 -12.12
CA ASP A 281 -18.30 20.57 -11.56
C ASP A 281 -17.64 21.92 -11.76
N LEU A 282 -16.34 22.03 -11.46
CA LEU A 282 -15.57 23.27 -11.65
C LEU A 282 -15.58 23.71 -13.10
N ALA A 283 -15.37 22.78 -14.04
CA ALA A 283 -15.42 23.10 -15.47
C ALA A 283 -16.80 23.53 -15.95
N ALA A 284 -17.86 22.90 -15.44
CA ALA A 284 -19.24 23.27 -15.76
C ALA A 284 -19.61 24.67 -15.19
N ASP A 285 -19.20 24.97 -13.97
CA ASP A 285 -19.42 26.26 -13.35
C ASP A 285 -18.67 27.40 -14.10
N GLU A 286 -17.44 27.15 -14.53
CA GLU A 286 -16.67 28.09 -15.36
C GLU A 286 -17.38 28.36 -16.69
N LEU A 287 -17.89 27.30 -17.33
CA LEU A 287 -18.68 27.44 -18.56
C LEU A 287 -19.97 28.27 -18.37
N GLU A 288 -20.69 28.04 -17.28
CA GLU A 288 -21.89 28.79 -16.94
C GLU A 288 -21.57 30.29 -16.75
N VAL A 289 -20.47 30.62 -16.10
CA VAL A 289 -20.00 32.01 -15.93
C VAL A 289 -19.68 32.64 -17.29
N LEU A 290 -18.97 31.94 -18.17
CA LEU A 290 -18.64 32.44 -19.51
C LEU A 290 -19.88 32.64 -20.37
N ILE A 291 -20.86 31.74 -20.32
CA ILE A 291 -22.16 31.88 -21.02
C ILE A 291 -22.88 33.12 -20.53
N THR A 292 -22.94 33.34 -19.22
CA THR A 292 -23.60 34.53 -18.62
C THR A 292 -22.91 35.82 -19.06
N GLN A 293 -21.57 35.88 -19.01
CA GLN A 293 -20.79 37.04 -19.46
C GLN A 293 -21.03 37.36 -20.95
N LEU A 294 -21.04 36.31 -21.79
CA LEU A 294 -21.32 36.46 -23.22
C LEU A 294 -22.73 37.02 -23.46
N HIS A 295 -23.74 36.46 -22.79
CA HIS A 295 -25.11 36.89 -22.87
C HIS A 295 -25.25 38.38 -22.50
N ASP A 296 -24.68 38.79 -21.36
CA ASP A 296 -24.73 40.17 -20.88
C ASP A 296 -24.00 41.13 -21.83
N SER A 297 -22.86 40.73 -22.37
CA SER A 297 -22.11 41.49 -23.35
C SER A 297 -22.93 41.72 -24.64
N VAL A 298 -23.59 40.69 -25.14
CA VAL A 298 -24.42 40.73 -26.35
C VAL A 298 -25.63 41.64 -26.12
N ILE A 299 -26.36 41.50 -24.99
CA ILE A 299 -27.50 42.35 -24.66
C ILE A 299 -27.09 43.81 -24.53
N SER A 300 -25.98 44.08 -23.82
CA SER A 300 -25.47 45.44 -23.65
C SER A 300 -25.18 46.12 -25.01
N ARG A 301 -24.51 45.38 -25.91
CA ARG A 301 -24.16 45.86 -27.24
C ARG A 301 -25.38 46.08 -28.11
N LEU A 302 -26.33 45.17 -28.10
CA LEU A 302 -27.61 45.33 -28.81
C LEU A 302 -28.39 46.55 -28.29
N THR A 303 -28.45 46.77 -26.99
CA THR A 303 -29.10 47.89 -26.35
C THR A 303 -28.45 49.23 -26.78
N GLU A 304 -27.10 49.25 -26.81
CA GLU A 304 -26.37 50.45 -27.25
C GLU A 304 -26.62 50.75 -28.74
N GLU A 305 -26.62 49.77 -29.60
CA GLU A 305 -26.90 49.95 -31.04
C GLU A 305 -28.35 50.35 -31.29
N HIS A 306 -29.31 49.79 -30.58
CA HIS A 306 -30.71 50.27 -30.63
C HIS A 306 -30.84 51.73 -30.18
N ARG A 307 -30.11 52.11 -29.14
CA ARG A 307 -30.09 53.52 -28.67
C ARG A 307 -29.49 54.45 -29.73
N ARG A 308 -28.39 54.03 -30.38
CA ARG A 308 -27.78 54.79 -31.50
C ARG A 308 -28.74 54.96 -32.65
N LEU A 309 -29.40 53.89 -33.08
CA LEU A 309 -30.44 53.94 -34.14
C LEU A 309 -31.59 54.86 -33.81
N ALA A 310 -32.05 54.92 -32.56
CA ALA A 310 -33.12 55.82 -32.10
C ALA A 310 -32.70 57.30 -32.15
N LEU A 311 -31.42 57.63 -32.09
CA LEU A 311 -30.92 59.00 -32.21
C LEU A 311 -30.85 59.48 -33.67
N TYR A 312 -30.92 58.61 -34.67
CA TYR A 312 -30.96 58.95 -36.09
C TYR A 312 -32.37 59.01 -36.69
N ARG A 313 -33.43 58.82 -35.88
CA ARG A 313 -34.84 59.04 -36.21
C ARG A 313 -35.28 60.34 -35.66
#